data_68a0d27003d51c3b350222172a67350e
#
_entry.id   68a0d27003d51c3b350222172a67350e
#
_cell.length_a   1.000
_cell.length_b   1.000
_cell.length_c   1.000
_cell.angle_alpha   90.00
_cell.angle_beta   90.00
_cell.angle_gamma   90.00
#
_symmetry.space_group_name_H-M   'P 1'
#
loop_
_entity.id
_entity.type
_entity.pdbx_description
1 polymer ?
#
loop_
_entity_poly.entity_id
_entity_poly.type
_entity_poly.pdbx_seq_one_letter_code
_entity_poly.pdbx_strand_id
1 'polypeptide(L)'
;MVEVAKVQSTETSNRLEGIHTSDKRLREIMQENTDLRSRDEEEIAGYRDVLKTIHESYEYIDVTPNIILQLHRNLYRHTASSLGGHFKIGDNEIHGIRNDGTEYVRFKTVPAVSTPDAMEQLCAALREGFGTGALDLLLISLEFVFDFTCIHPFNDGNGRMSRLLTLLLLYKSGYKIGRYVSLEKEIERTKGDYYDALAVSSRGWENGTNDPGSFVRYMLGVILAAYRDFEDRAVTVSAAKLTKTERVEKVLQNSIGKITKSEIADTCPDISITTIERVLSALLKTGKIRKVGGGRSTGYMWMSHAAAQK
;
A
#
# COMPACT_ATOMS: atom_id res chain seq x y z
N MET A 1 -14.42 8.31 -0.30
CA MET A 1 -12.99 8.05 0.01
C MET A 1 -12.77 6.60 0.42
N VAL A 2 -13.49 6.06 1.43
CA VAL A 2 -13.24 4.68 1.93
C VAL A 2 -13.28 3.60 0.84
N GLU A 3 -14.35 3.55 0.03
CA GLU A 3 -14.46 2.55 -1.04
C GLU A 3 -13.38 2.70 -2.13
N VAL A 4 -12.98 3.93 -2.45
CA VAL A 4 -11.87 4.17 -3.38
C VAL A 4 -10.54 3.66 -2.82
N ALA A 5 -10.29 3.90 -1.54
CA ALA A 5 -9.09 3.40 -0.87
C ALA A 5 -9.05 1.87 -0.86
N LYS A 6 -10.17 1.20 -0.56
CA LYS A 6 -10.25 -0.28 -0.59
C LYS A 6 -9.95 -0.85 -1.99
N VAL A 7 -10.53 -0.26 -3.04
CA VAL A 7 -10.27 -0.67 -4.42
C VAL A 7 -8.79 -0.49 -4.76
N GLN A 8 -8.22 0.68 -4.45
CA GLN A 8 -6.81 0.99 -4.71
C GLN A 8 -5.87 0.07 -3.92
N SER A 9 -6.13 -0.19 -2.63
CA SER A 9 -5.34 -1.12 -1.81
C SER A 9 -5.37 -2.53 -2.40
N THR A 10 -6.57 -3.02 -2.75
CA THR A 10 -6.73 -4.36 -3.32
C THR A 10 -5.99 -4.48 -4.66
N GLU A 11 -6.19 -3.53 -5.56
CA GLU A 11 -5.53 -3.52 -6.86
C GLU A 11 -4.02 -3.45 -6.72
N THR A 12 -3.53 -2.45 -5.99
CA THR A 12 -2.09 -2.15 -5.95
C THR A 12 -1.31 -3.21 -5.21
N SER A 13 -1.83 -3.74 -4.09
CA SER A 13 -1.15 -4.81 -3.36
C SER A 13 -0.97 -6.07 -4.20
N ASN A 14 -1.98 -6.44 -4.99
CA ASN A 14 -1.88 -7.59 -5.89
C ASN A 14 -0.96 -7.31 -7.08
N ARG A 15 -1.03 -6.11 -7.66
CA ARG A 15 -0.16 -5.68 -8.77
C ARG A 15 1.32 -5.66 -8.39
N LEU A 16 1.67 -5.33 -7.16
CA LEU A 16 3.05 -5.42 -6.66
C LEU A 16 3.62 -6.84 -6.72
N GLU A 17 2.76 -7.85 -6.63
CA GLU A 17 3.09 -9.29 -6.75
C GLU A 17 2.89 -9.83 -8.17
N GLY A 18 2.59 -8.97 -9.15
CA GLY A 18 2.38 -9.40 -10.53
C GLY A 18 0.99 -9.98 -10.82
N ILE A 19 0.02 -9.84 -9.91
CA ILE A 19 -1.35 -10.34 -10.03
C ILE A 19 -2.21 -9.20 -10.60
N HIS A 20 -2.88 -9.47 -11.72
CA HIS A 20 -3.56 -8.44 -12.51
C HIS A 20 -4.98 -8.84 -12.94
N THR A 21 -5.84 -7.85 -13.04
CA THR A 21 -7.13 -7.96 -13.76
C THR A 21 -7.47 -6.63 -14.43
N SER A 22 -8.51 -6.60 -15.26
CA SER A 22 -8.96 -5.35 -15.86
C SER A 22 -9.74 -4.49 -14.86
N ASP A 23 -9.74 -3.17 -15.05
CA ASP A 23 -10.48 -2.21 -14.19
C ASP A 23 -11.96 -2.56 -14.04
N LYS A 24 -12.58 -3.06 -15.14
CA LYS A 24 -13.97 -3.50 -15.11
C LYS A 24 -14.15 -4.69 -14.18
N ARG A 25 -13.30 -5.71 -14.33
CA ARG A 25 -13.35 -6.94 -13.52
C ARG A 25 -13.05 -6.66 -12.07
N LEU A 26 -12.05 -5.80 -11.80
CA LEU A 26 -11.73 -5.37 -10.44
C LEU A 26 -12.97 -4.78 -9.73
N ARG A 27 -13.70 -3.88 -10.39
CA ARG A 27 -14.92 -3.29 -9.82
C ARG A 27 -16.00 -4.35 -9.56
N GLU A 28 -16.19 -5.29 -10.47
CA GLU A 28 -17.13 -6.40 -10.31
C GLU A 28 -16.75 -7.29 -9.12
N ILE A 29 -15.45 -7.62 -8.98
CA ILE A 29 -14.92 -8.38 -7.85
C ILE A 29 -15.13 -7.63 -6.52
N MET A 30 -14.85 -6.33 -6.49
CA MET A 30 -15.03 -5.51 -5.29
C MET A 30 -16.50 -5.41 -4.84
N GLN A 31 -17.44 -5.59 -5.75
CA GLN A 31 -18.89 -5.61 -5.47
C GLN A 31 -19.42 -6.98 -5.03
N GLU A 32 -18.58 -8.00 -4.99
CA GLU A 32 -18.94 -9.39 -4.65
C GLU A 32 -20.01 -10.03 -5.56
N ASN A 33 -20.23 -9.48 -6.75
CA ASN A 33 -21.33 -9.82 -7.66
C ASN A 33 -20.84 -10.47 -8.95
N THR A 34 -19.78 -11.28 -8.91
CA THR A 34 -19.24 -11.87 -10.13
C THR A 34 -18.56 -13.20 -9.88
N ASP A 35 -18.69 -14.12 -10.83
CA ASP A 35 -17.91 -15.35 -10.86
C ASP A 35 -16.46 -15.03 -11.18
N LEU A 36 -15.54 -15.61 -10.41
CA LEU A 36 -14.11 -15.49 -10.60
C LEU A 36 -13.68 -16.35 -11.79
N ARG A 37 -12.82 -15.82 -12.68
CA ARG A 37 -12.50 -16.44 -13.97
C ARG A 37 -11.05 -16.88 -14.11
N SER A 38 -10.19 -16.45 -13.20
CA SER A 38 -8.78 -16.78 -13.21
C SER A 38 -8.23 -16.85 -11.80
N ARG A 39 -7.08 -17.47 -11.66
CA ARG A 39 -6.34 -17.49 -10.38
C ARG A 39 -6.08 -16.08 -9.87
N ASP A 40 -5.70 -15.15 -10.73
CA ASP A 40 -5.47 -13.76 -10.35
C ASP A 40 -6.72 -13.13 -9.73
N GLU A 41 -7.90 -13.34 -10.33
CA GLU A 41 -9.17 -12.85 -9.80
C GLU A 41 -9.53 -13.50 -8.46
N GLU A 42 -9.23 -14.79 -8.28
CA GLU A 42 -9.43 -15.53 -7.03
C GLU A 42 -8.53 -14.95 -5.91
N GLU A 43 -7.27 -14.67 -6.22
CA GLU A 43 -6.32 -14.07 -5.27
C GLU A 43 -6.68 -12.61 -4.93
N ILE A 44 -7.14 -11.82 -5.91
CA ILE A 44 -7.66 -10.47 -5.69
C ILE A 44 -8.90 -10.50 -4.77
N ALA A 45 -9.82 -11.44 -4.99
CA ALA A 45 -11.00 -11.62 -4.14
C ALA A 45 -10.62 -12.00 -2.70
N GLY A 46 -9.65 -12.88 -2.53
CA GLY A 46 -9.13 -13.25 -1.22
C GLY A 46 -8.50 -12.07 -0.48
N TYR A 47 -7.70 -11.25 -1.17
CA TYR A 47 -7.14 -10.03 -0.59
C TYR A 47 -8.23 -9.04 -0.16
N ARG A 48 -9.24 -8.79 -1.01
CA ARG A 48 -10.41 -7.98 -0.70
C ARG A 48 -11.09 -8.43 0.60
N ASP A 49 -11.31 -9.73 0.76
CA ASP A 49 -12.01 -10.29 1.92
C ASP A 49 -11.21 -10.10 3.22
N VAL A 50 -9.89 -10.32 3.18
CA VAL A 50 -9.03 -10.06 4.33
C VAL A 50 -8.96 -8.58 4.66
N LEU A 51 -8.82 -7.72 3.65
CA LEU A 51 -8.83 -6.27 3.81
C LEU A 51 -10.14 -5.80 4.46
N LYS A 52 -11.29 -6.31 3.99
CA LYS A 52 -12.61 -6.03 4.57
C LYS A 52 -12.66 -6.44 6.04
N THR A 53 -12.22 -7.64 6.36
CA THR A 53 -12.17 -8.15 7.75
C THR A 53 -11.34 -7.23 8.65
N ILE A 54 -10.17 -6.78 8.20
CA ILE A 54 -9.32 -5.85 8.95
C ILE A 54 -10.04 -4.51 9.15
N HIS A 55 -10.63 -3.93 8.09
CA HIS A 55 -11.35 -2.67 8.19
C HIS A 55 -12.52 -2.70 9.18
N GLU A 56 -13.24 -3.81 9.24
CA GLU A 56 -14.45 -3.95 10.04
C GLU A 56 -14.18 -4.42 11.48
N SER A 57 -13.12 -5.21 11.68
CA SER A 57 -12.93 -5.97 12.92
C SER A 57 -11.55 -5.87 13.56
N TYR A 58 -10.67 -4.92 13.13
CA TYR A 58 -9.30 -4.80 13.62
C TYR A 58 -9.18 -4.77 15.15
N GLU A 59 -10.18 -4.24 15.86
CA GLU A 59 -10.19 -4.15 17.33
C GLU A 59 -10.19 -5.54 17.98
N TYR A 60 -10.87 -6.50 17.35
CA TYR A 60 -11.05 -7.87 17.84
C TYR A 60 -10.03 -8.86 17.29
N ILE A 61 -9.13 -8.43 16.42
CA ILE A 61 -8.11 -9.28 15.82
C ILE A 61 -6.84 -9.23 16.69
N ASP A 62 -6.59 -10.29 17.46
CA ASP A 62 -5.32 -10.44 18.15
C ASP A 62 -4.24 -10.89 17.17
N VAL A 63 -3.04 -10.31 17.28
CA VAL A 63 -1.92 -10.69 16.41
C VAL A 63 -1.18 -11.86 17.03
N THR A 64 -1.61 -13.06 16.66
CA THR A 64 -1.03 -14.34 17.06
C THR A 64 -0.67 -15.16 15.82
N PRO A 65 0.23 -16.16 15.92
CA PRO A 65 0.55 -17.02 14.79
C PRO A 65 -0.69 -17.68 14.18
N ASN A 66 -1.62 -18.15 15.00
CA ASN A 66 -2.86 -18.79 14.53
C ASN A 66 -3.76 -17.83 13.75
N ILE A 67 -3.88 -16.59 14.21
CA ILE A 67 -4.66 -15.56 13.50
C ILE A 67 -3.98 -15.19 12.19
N ILE A 68 -2.65 -15.06 12.16
CA ILE A 68 -1.90 -14.80 10.92
C ILE A 68 -2.09 -15.95 9.93
N LEU A 69 -2.05 -17.22 10.38
CA LEU A 69 -2.38 -18.38 9.56
C LEU A 69 -3.83 -18.33 9.04
N GLN A 70 -4.78 -17.90 9.86
CA GLN A 70 -6.18 -17.75 9.46
C GLN A 70 -6.35 -16.63 8.40
N LEU A 71 -5.71 -15.49 8.57
CA LEU A 71 -5.72 -14.42 7.58
C LEU A 71 -5.10 -14.89 6.26
N HIS A 72 -3.99 -15.63 6.33
CA HIS A 72 -3.36 -16.22 5.16
C HIS A 72 -4.25 -17.29 4.49
N ARG A 73 -4.97 -18.12 5.26
CA ARG A 73 -5.98 -19.03 4.71
C ARG A 73 -7.08 -18.28 3.97
N ASN A 74 -7.55 -17.16 4.53
CA ASN A 74 -8.58 -16.35 3.92
C ASN A 74 -8.10 -15.66 2.64
N LEU A 75 -6.80 -15.31 2.55
CA LEU A 75 -6.18 -14.76 1.34
C LEU A 75 -6.28 -15.72 0.15
N TYR A 76 -6.27 -17.04 0.41
CA TYR A 76 -6.34 -18.09 -0.63
C TYR A 76 -7.69 -18.82 -0.67
N ARG A 77 -8.70 -18.34 0.06
CA ARG A 77 -9.99 -19.05 0.22
C ARG A 77 -10.76 -19.31 -1.07
N HIS A 78 -10.54 -18.51 -2.09
CA HIS A 78 -11.19 -18.62 -3.39
C HIS A 78 -10.38 -19.43 -4.39
N THR A 79 -9.13 -19.75 -4.08
CA THR A 79 -8.25 -20.54 -4.93
C THR A 79 -8.37 -22.03 -4.60
N ALA A 80 -8.09 -22.89 -5.59
CA ALA A 80 -7.94 -24.32 -5.36
C ALA A 80 -6.60 -24.67 -4.66
N SER A 81 -5.79 -23.67 -4.29
CA SER A 81 -4.46 -23.83 -3.69
C SER A 81 -4.54 -24.30 -2.25
N SER A 82 -3.74 -25.33 -1.91
CA SER A 82 -3.55 -25.79 -0.53
C SER A 82 -2.54 -24.93 0.26
N LEU A 83 -2.04 -23.82 -0.30
CA LEU A 83 -1.02 -22.97 0.32
C LEU A 83 -1.55 -22.15 1.50
N GLY A 84 -2.86 -21.88 1.53
CA GLY A 84 -3.47 -21.02 2.52
C GLY A 84 -3.48 -21.59 3.94
N GLY A 85 -2.96 -20.83 4.91
CA GLY A 85 -3.06 -21.16 6.34
C GLY A 85 -2.00 -22.11 6.88
N HIS A 86 -0.89 -22.28 6.17
CA HIS A 86 0.24 -23.11 6.59
C HIS A 86 1.54 -22.33 6.45
N PHE A 87 2.44 -22.49 7.40
CA PHE A 87 3.81 -22.02 7.23
C PHE A 87 4.51 -22.80 6.12
N LYS A 88 5.58 -22.23 5.60
CA LYS A 88 6.39 -22.87 4.56
C LYS A 88 6.93 -24.22 5.03
N ILE A 89 6.97 -25.17 4.10
CA ILE A 89 7.46 -26.53 4.34
C ILE A 89 8.88 -26.75 3.82
N GLY A 90 9.37 -25.84 3.00
CA GLY A 90 10.74 -25.79 2.47
C GLY A 90 11.35 -24.42 2.68
N ASP A 91 12.67 -24.37 2.75
CA ASP A 91 13.39 -23.09 2.86
C ASP A 91 13.15 -22.26 1.60
N ASN A 92 13.01 -20.96 1.79
CA ASN A 92 12.85 -20.01 0.71
C ASN A 92 13.87 -18.86 0.84
N GLU A 93 14.12 -18.20 -0.27
CA GLU A 93 15.06 -17.10 -0.37
C GLU A 93 14.40 -15.93 -1.09
N ILE A 94 14.81 -14.72 -0.75
CA ILE A 94 14.40 -13.52 -1.46
C ILE A 94 15.46 -13.21 -2.51
N HIS A 95 15.06 -13.22 -3.77
CA HIS A 95 15.94 -12.94 -4.90
C HIS A 95 15.93 -11.46 -5.28
N GLY A 96 17.04 -10.99 -5.80
CA GLY A 96 17.18 -9.70 -6.46
C GLY A 96 17.67 -9.89 -7.88
N ILE A 97 17.46 -8.89 -8.74
CA ILE A 97 17.94 -8.87 -10.12
C ILE A 97 19.00 -7.78 -10.22
N ARG A 98 20.20 -8.12 -10.72
CA ARG A 98 21.26 -7.15 -11.01
C ARG A 98 20.95 -6.36 -12.29
N ASN A 99 21.68 -5.27 -12.50
CA ASN A 99 21.52 -4.44 -13.71
C ASN A 99 21.80 -5.20 -15.02
N ASP A 100 22.54 -6.32 -14.96
CA ASP A 100 22.82 -7.20 -16.09
C ASP A 100 21.73 -8.27 -16.31
N GLY A 101 20.65 -8.24 -15.52
CA GLY A 101 19.55 -9.20 -15.57
C GLY A 101 19.80 -10.50 -14.81
N THR A 102 20.95 -10.68 -14.18
CA THR A 102 21.22 -11.90 -13.40
C THR A 102 20.53 -11.89 -12.03
N GLU A 103 19.95 -13.02 -11.66
CA GLU A 103 19.38 -13.21 -10.33
C GLU A 103 20.48 -13.47 -9.29
N TYR A 104 20.25 -12.98 -8.08
CA TYR A 104 21.09 -13.29 -6.93
C TYR A 104 20.23 -13.42 -5.67
N VAL A 105 20.68 -14.25 -4.71
CA VAL A 105 20.03 -14.33 -3.39
C VAL A 105 20.30 -13.02 -2.65
N ARG A 106 19.24 -12.22 -2.46
CA ARG A 106 19.33 -10.97 -1.73
C ARG A 106 19.29 -11.17 -0.24
N PHE A 107 18.45 -12.09 0.22
CA PHE A 107 18.26 -12.38 1.62
C PHE A 107 17.85 -13.84 1.84
N LYS A 108 18.48 -14.50 2.81
CA LYS A 108 18.10 -15.85 3.28
C LYS A 108 17.13 -15.69 4.44
N THR A 109 15.96 -16.25 4.28
CA THR A 109 14.90 -16.16 5.28
C THR A 109 15.10 -17.21 6.37
N VAL A 110 14.31 -17.14 7.44
CA VAL A 110 14.32 -18.17 8.50
C VAL A 110 14.05 -19.56 7.90
N PRO A 111 14.80 -20.61 8.26
CA PRO A 111 14.53 -21.98 7.80
C PRO A 111 13.11 -22.43 8.12
N ALA A 112 12.52 -23.27 7.25
CA ALA A 112 11.15 -23.74 7.41
C ALA A 112 10.89 -24.39 8.77
N VAL A 113 11.83 -25.19 9.25
CA VAL A 113 11.74 -25.89 10.55
C VAL A 113 11.68 -24.91 11.73
N SER A 114 12.33 -23.76 11.64
CA SER A 114 12.37 -22.73 12.70
C SER A 114 11.29 -21.67 12.55
N THR A 115 10.55 -21.66 11.44
CA THR A 115 9.53 -20.63 11.14
C THR A 115 8.42 -20.57 12.19
N PRO A 116 7.84 -21.69 12.70
CA PRO A 116 6.82 -21.63 13.74
C PRO A 116 7.30 -20.92 15.01
N ASP A 117 8.49 -21.28 15.50
CA ASP A 117 9.08 -20.69 16.70
C ASP A 117 9.41 -19.20 16.51
N ALA A 118 9.94 -18.84 15.35
CA ALA A 118 10.22 -17.42 15.01
C ALA A 118 8.93 -16.58 15.00
N MET A 119 7.84 -17.11 14.45
CA MET A 119 6.54 -16.43 14.45
C MET A 119 5.93 -16.33 15.84
N GLU A 120 6.10 -17.34 16.70
CA GLU A 120 5.67 -17.27 18.10
C GLU A 120 6.42 -16.18 18.86
N GLN A 121 7.76 -16.14 18.73
CA GLN A 121 8.61 -15.13 19.34
C GLN A 121 8.26 -13.72 18.85
N LEU A 122 8.05 -13.54 17.56
CA LEU A 122 7.66 -12.25 16.96
C LEU A 122 6.32 -11.75 17.54
N CYS A 123 5.31 -12.62 17.61
CA CYS A 123 4.00 -12.26 18.16
C CYS A 123 4.06 -12.02 19.67
N ALA A 124 4.91 -12.76 20.41
CA ALA A 124 5.12 -12.53 21.84
C ALA A 124 5.78 -11.17 22.10
N ALA A 125 6.82 -10.82 21.34
CA ALA A 125 7.49 -9.52 21.43
C ALA A 125 6.55 -8.35 21.13
N LEU A 126 5.68 -8.47 20.10
CA LEU A 126 4.64 -7.47 19.82
C LEU A 126 3.70 -7.27 21.02
N ARG A 127 3.22 -8.35 21.59
CA ARG A 127 2.28 -8.33 22.73
C ARG A 127 2.93 -7.68 23.95
N GLU A 128 4.17 -8.05 24.25
CA GLU A 128 4.94 -7.45 25.33
C GLU A 128 5.15 -5.94 25.10
N GLY A 129 5.61 -5.56 23.90
CA GLY A 129 5.82 -4.16 23.53
C GLY A 129 4.54 -3.31 23.65
N PHE A 130 3.40 -3.85 23.23
CA PHE A 130 2.10 -3.17 23.37
C PHE A 130 1.65 -3.08 24.84
N GLY A 131 2.02 -4.05 25.68
CA GLY A 131 1.67 -4.10 27.08
C GLY A 131 2.49 -3.20 27.98
N THR A 132 3.76 -2.97 27.68
CA THR A 132 4.68 -2.21 28.53
C THR A 132 4.56 -0.68 28.37
N GLY A 133 4.11 -0.22 27.20
CA GLY A 133 4.08 1.22 26.87
C GLY A 133 5.45 1.90 26.87
N ALA A 134 6.53 1.13 26.83
CA ALA A 134 7.91 1.64 26.86
C ALA A 134 8.33 2.31 25.55
N LEU A 135 7.75 1.88 24.43
CA LEU A 135 8.02 2.39 23.09
C LEU A 135 6.71 2.82 22.43
N ASP A 136 6.83 3.68 21.42
CA ASP A 136 5.69 4.08 20.60
C ASP A 136 5.13 2.88 19.83
N LEU A 137 3.81 2.69 19.89
CA LEU A 137 3.12 1.55 19.27
C LEU A 137 3.31 1.51 17.75
N LEU A 138 3.48 2.66 17.11
CA LEU A 138 3.74 2.73 15.68
C LEU A 138 5.11 2.14 15.35
N LEU A 139 6.15 2.47 16.14
CA LEU A 139 7.49 1.93 15.93
C LEU A 139 7.50 0.41 16.11
N ILE A 140 6.92 -0.10 17.20
CA ILE A 140 6.79 -1.54 17.45
C ILE A 140 6.04 -2.24 16.28
N SER A 141 5.00 -1.60 15.77
CA SER A 141 4.23 -2.13 14.63
C SER A 141 5.06 -2.22 13.36
N LEU A 142 5.87 -1.21 13.07
CA LEU A 142 6.73 -1.20 11.87
C LEU A 142 7.90 -2.20 12.00
N GLU A 143 8.47 -2.35 13.20
CA GLU A 143 9.48 -3.38 13.46
C GLU A 143 8.91 -4.78 13.32
N PHE A 144 7.72 -5.05 13.86
CA PHE A 144 7.02 -6.33 13.64
C PHE A 144 6.86 -6.65 12.15
N VAL A 145 6.41 -5.68 11.36
CA VAL A 145 6.24 -5.87 9.91
C VAL A 145 7.57 -6.15 9.23
N PHE A 146 8.63 -5.44 9.62
CA PHE A 146 9.96 -5.66 9.09
C PHE A 146 10.45 -7.10 9.40
N ASP A 147 10.38 -7.53 10.66
CA ASP A 147 10.79 -8.88 11.06
C ASP A 147 9.93 -9.96 10.41
N PHE A 148 8.62 -9.73 10.24
CA PHE A 148 7.76 -10.61 9.47
C PHE A 148 8.26 -10.80 8.02
N THR A 149 8.74 -9.71 7.39
CA THR A 149 9.33 -9.82 6.03
C THR A 149 10.64 -10.59 6.01
N CYS A 150 11.44 -10.51 7.07
CA CYS A 150 12.69 -11.29 7.21
C CYS A 150 12.44 -12.76 7.52
N ILE A 151 11.48 -13.06 8.38
CA ILE A 151 11.07 -14.47 8.64
C ILE A 151 10.52 -15.11 7.38
N HIS A 152 9.71 -14.36 6.61
CA HIS A 152 9.10 -14.81 5.35
C HIS A 152 8.37 -16.14 5.50
N PRO A 153 7.31 -16.19 6.36
CA PRO A 153 6.82 -17.44 6.91
C PRO A 153 6.04 -18.34 5.93
N PHE A 154 5.66 -17.84 4.76
CA PHE A 154 4.81 -18.57 3.81
C PHE A 154 5.57 -18.97 2.55
N ASN A 155 5.07 -19.99 1.83
CA ASN A 155 5.58 -20.32 0.51
C ASN A 155 5.24 -19.25 -0.53
N ASP A 156 4.09 -18.56 -0.36
CA ASP A 156 3.61 -17.47 -1.21
C ASP A 156 2.73 -16.51 -0.39
N GLY A 157 2.51 -15.29 -0.88
CA GLY A 157 1.64 -14.29 -0.23
C GLY A 157 2.29 -13.49 0.90
N ASN A 158 3.59 -13.64 1.16
CA ASN A 158 4.27 -12.89 2.23
C ASN A 158 4.18 -11.38 2.04
N GLY A 159 4.36 -10.87 0.83
CA GLY A 159 4.25 -9.45 0.55
C GLY A 159 2.85 -8.90 0.78
N ARG A 160 1.81 -9.61 0.33
CA ARG A 160 0.41 -9.24 0.58
C ARG A 160 0.07 -9.28 2.07
N MET A 161 0.51 -10.33 2.77
CA MET A 161 0.31 -10.46 4.21
C MET A 161 1.03 -9.36 4.99
N SER A 162 2.27 -9.00 4.64
CA SER A 162 3.00 -7.92 5.32
C SER A 162 2.25 -6.59 5.20
N ARG A 163 1.67 -6.27 4.02
CA ARG A 163 0.89 -5.04 3.82
C ARG A 163 -0.46 -5.07 4.58
N LEU A 164 -1.14 -6.21 4.62
CA LEU A 164 -2.35 -6.39 5.43
C LEU A 164 -2.05 -6.28 6.93
N LEU A 165 -0.95 -6.88 7.40
CA LEU A 165 -0.50 -6.76 8.80
C LEU A 165 -0.06 -5.33 9.14
N THR A 166 0.58 -4.62 8.21
CA THR A 166 0.87 -3.19 8.36
C THR A 166 -0.41 -2.42 8.65
N LEU A 167 -1.44 -2.62 7.85
CA LEU A 167 -2.72 -1.93 8.02
C LEU A 167 -3.39 -2.27 9.35
N LEU A 168 -3.44 -3.56 9.72
CA LEU A 168 -3.99 -4.03 10.98
C LEU A 168 -3.28 -3.38 12.18
N LEU A 169 -1.96 -3.40 12.19
CA LEU A 169 -1.15 -2.86 13.28
C LEU A 169 -1.23 -1.33 13.36
N LEU A 170 -1.27 -0.63 12.23
CA LEU A 170 -1.54 0.81 12.22
C LEU A 170 -2.87 1.14 12.88
N TYR A 171 -3.93 0.37 12.60
CA TYR A 171 -5.24 0.59 13.21
C TYR A 171 -5.23 0.31 14.72
N LYS A 172 -4.54 -0.73 15.16
CA LYS A 172 -4.36 -1.05 16.59
C LYS A 172 -3.53 0.00 17.31
N SER A 173 -2.61 0.67 16.62
CA SER A 173 -1.80 1.79 17.12
C SER A 173 -2.52 3.16 17.02
N GLY A 174 -3.79 3.19 16.58
CA GLY A 174 -4.60 4.41 16.48
C GLY A 174 -4.53 5.15 15.15
N TYR A 175 -3.70 4.71 14.21
CA TYR A 175 -3.50 5.36 12.91
C TYR A 175 -4.46 4.79 11.86
N LYS A 176 -5.57 5.47 11.61
CA LYS A 176 -6.66 4.99 10.74
C LYS A 176 -6.59 5.52 9.30
N ILE A 177 -5.46 6.10 8.89
CA ILE A 177 -5.30 6.73 7.58
C ILE A 177 -5.55 5.76 6.42
N GLY A 178 -5.15 4.50 6.54
CA GLY A 178 -5.36 3.47 5.53
C GLY A 178 -6.82 3.17 5.20
N ARG A 179 -7.79 3.68 5.99
CA ARG A 179 -9.22 3.63 5.62
C ARG A 179 -9.58 4.57 4.48
N TYR A 180 -8.83 5.63 4.29
CA TYR A 180 -9.16 6.74 3.40
C TYR A 180 -8.20 6.89 2.23
N VAL A 181 -6.97 6.40 2.41
CA VAL A 181 -5.87 6.45 1.43
C VAL A 181 -5.17 5.09 1.39
N SER A 182 -4.88 4.58 0.19
CA SER A 182 -4.12 3.33 0.03
C SER A 182 -2.64 3.58 0.31
N LEU A 183 -2.10 2.92 1.32
CA LEU A 183 -0.67 2.92 1.61
C LEU A 183 0.12 2.17 0.53
N GLU A 184 -0.47 1.13 -0.02
CA GLU A 184 0.13 0.33 -1.09
C GLU A 184 0.38 1.16 -2.35
N LYS A 185 -0.50 2.14 -2.64
CA LYS A 185 -0.31 3.08 -3.75
C LYS A 185 0.90 3.99 -3.52
N GLU A 186 1.13 4.44 -2.29
CA GLU A 186 2.33 5.20 -1.95
C GLU A 186 3.59 4.34 -2.05
N ILE A 187 3.54 3.09 -1.59
CA ILE A 187 4.63 2.12 -1.73
C ILE A 187 4.93 1.84 -3.20
N GLU A 188 3.91 1.66 -4.05
CA GLU A 188 4.10 1.41 -5.48
C GLU A 188 4.81 2.58 -6.19
N ARG A 189 4.45 3.82 -5.83
CA ARG A 189 5.08 5.03 -6.40
C ARG A 189 6.57 5.12 -6.10
N THR A 190 7.00 4.56 -4.99
CA THR A 190 8.38 4.56 -4.49
C THR A 190 8.90 3.13 -4.33
N LYS A 191 8.50 2.23 -5.26
CA LYS A 191 8.79 0.78 -5.17
C LYS A 191 10.29 0.49 -5.02
N GLY A 192 11.14 1.24 -5.72
CA GLY A 192 12.59 1.11 -5.60
C GLY A 192 13.07 1.40 -4.18
N ASP A 193 12.68 2.54 -3.62
CA ASP A 193 13.06 2.97 -2.27
C ASP A 193 12.57 2.00 -1.19
N TYR A 194 11.38 1.39 -1.39
CA TYR A 194 10.86 0.34 -0.51
C TYR A 194 11.78 -0.87 -0.45
N TYR A 195 12.17 -1.41 -1.60
CA TYR A 195 13.06 -2.58 -1.63
C TYR A 195 14.49 -2.25 -1.20
N ASP A 196 14.96 -1.04 -1.45
CA ASP A 196 16.27 -0.57 -0.97
C ASP A 196 16.27 -0.43 0.55
N ALA A 197 15.21 0.13 1.15
CA ALA A 197 15.06 0.23 2.60
C ALA A 197 15.02 -1.15 3.25
N LEU A 198 14.29 -2.12 2.70
CA LEU A 198 14.28 -3.51 3.15
C LEU A 198 15.67 -4.15 3.05
N ALA A 199 16.36 -3.97 1.92
CA ALA A 199 17.68 -4.55 1.68
C ALA A 199 18.75 -4.00 2.62
N VAL A 200 18.70 -2.69 2.92
CA VAL A 200 19.62 -2.06 3.89
C VAL A 200 19.36 -2.56 5.29
N SER A 201 18.08 -2.56 5.70
CA SER A 201 17.69 -2.91 7.07
C SER A 201 17.85 -4.39 7.39
N SER A 202 17.82 -5.29 6.40
CA SER A 202 17.93 -6.74 6.62
C SER A 202 19.39 -7.25 6.72
N ARG A 203 20.39 -6.40 6.50
CA ARG A 203 21.80 -6.82 6.59
C ARG A 203 22.17 -7.21 8.02
N GLY A 204 22.61 -8.45 8.21
CA GLY A 204 22.99 -8.97 9.52
C GLY A 204 21.81 -9.35 10.42
N TRP A 205 20.59 -9.41 9.87
CA TRP A 205 19.39 -9.73 10.63
C TRP A 205 19.50 -11.11 11.31
N GLU A 206 20.04 -12.11 10.63
CA GLU A 206 20.26 -13.46 11.13
C GLU A 206 21.18 -13.53 12.36
N ASN A 207 22.00 -12.51 12.54
CA ASN A 207 22.95 -12.40 13.66
C ASN A 207 22.51 -11.36 14.71
N GLY A 208 21.35 -10.74 14.56
CA GLY A 208 20.85 -9.69 15.44
C GLY A 208 21.69 -8.39 15.40
N THR A 209 22.39 -8.13 14.28
CA THR A 209 23.25 -6.95 14.10
C THR A 209 22.71 -5.95 13.09
N ASN A 210 21.49 -6.17 12.62
CA ASN A 210 20.80 -5.30 11.66
C ASN A 210 20.32 -3.98 12.29
N ASP A 211 20.07 -3.00 11.44
CA ASP A 211 19.43 -1.73 11.82
C ASP A 211 18.11 -1.55 11.03
N PRO A 212 16.94 -1.68 11.65
CA PRO A 212 15.65 -1.49 11.00
C PRO A 212 15.35 -0.04 10.62
N GLY A 213 16.19 0.91 11.05
CA GLY A 213 15.95 2.35 10.93
C GLY A 213 15.69 2.84 9.51
N SER A 214 16.27 2.23 8.47
CA SER A 214 16.01 2.61 7.08
C SER A 214 14.58 2.23 6.67
N PHE A 215 14.12 1.04 7.00
CA PHE A 215 12.75 0.60 6.73
C PHE A 215 11.73 1.40 7.53
N VAL A 216 11.97 1.62 8.81
CA VAL A 216 11.08 2.40 9.69
C VAL A 216 10.93 3.82 9.17
N ARG A 217 12.03 4.52 8.84
CA ARG A 217 11.98 5.87 8.25
C ARG A 217 11.21 5.90 6.93
N TYR A 218 11.42 4.92 6.07
CA TYR A 218 10.69 4.81 4.81
C TYR A 218 9.17 4.69 5.08
N MET A 219 8.75 3.77 5.94
CA MET A 219 7.34 3.55 6.26
C MET A 219 6.68 4.75 6.95
N LEU A 220 7.40 5.45 7.84
CA LEU A 220 6.92 6.72 8.40
C LEU A 220 6.71 7.77 7.30
N GLY A 221 7.59 7.81 6.29
CA GLY A 221 7.42 8.66 5.09
C GLY A 221 6.17 8.32 4.31
N VAL A 222 5.88 7.03 4.09
CA VAL A 222 4.64 6.54 3.43
C VAL A 222 3.40 6.96 4.22
N ILE A 223 3.40 6.76 5.53
CA ILE A 223 2.27 7.15 6.40
C ILE A 223 2.05 8.67 6.35
N LEU A 224 3.11 9.45 6.45
CA LEU A 224 3.04 10.92 6.36
C LEU A 224 2.50 11.37 4.99
N ALA A 225 2.96 10.75 3.89
CA ALA A 225 2.45 11.04 2.54
C ALA A 225 0.95 10.74 2.43
N ALA A 226 0.48 9.63 3.02
CA ALA A 226 -0.92 9.27 3.05
C ALA A 226 -1.76 10.30 3.84
N TYR A 227 -1.27 10.82 4.97
CA TYR A 227 -1.96 11.90 5.70
C TYR A 227 -2.04 13.18 4.90
N ARG A 228 -0.98 13.57 4.19
CA ARG A 228 -0.98 14.74 3.29
C ARG A 228 -1.97 14.58 2.14
N ASP A 229 -1.98 13.42 1.50
CA ASP A 229 -2.96 13.12 0.44
C ASP A 229 -4.40 13.17 0.98
N PHE A 230 -4.63 12.67 2.19
CA PHE A 230 -5.93 12.77 2.85
C PHE A 230 -6.32 14.23 3.12
N GLU A 231 -5.41 15.05 3.65
CA GLU A 231 -5.66 16.47 3.90
C GLU A 231 -6.05 17.22 2.61
N ASP A 232 -5.30 17.01 1.54
CA ASP A 232 -5.56 17.61 0.22
C ASP A 232 -6.95 17.21 -0.32
N ARG A 233 -7.30 15.94 -0.19
CA ARG A 233 -8.64 15.43 -0.57
C ARG A 233 -9.74 15.97 0.36
N ALA A 234 -9.52 16.05 1.66
CA ALA A 234 -10.47 16.53 2.63
C ALA A 234 -10.76 18.03 2.42
N VAL A 235 -9.74 18.83 2.15
CA VAL A 235 -9.89 20.24 1.77
C VAL A 235 -10.74 20.38 0.50
N THR A 236 -10.52 19.51 -0.50
CA THR A 236 -11.28 19.50 -1.76
C THR A 236 -12.75 19.14 -1.52
N VAL A 237 -13.05 18.20 -0.63
CA VAL A 237 -14.42 17.77 -0.27
C VAL A 237 -15.10 18.79 0.65
N SER A 238 -14.39 19.34 1.64
CA SER A 238 -14.92 20.33 2.59
C SER A 238 -15.20 21.68 1.90
N ALA A 239 -14.56 21.94 0.78
CA ALA A 239 -14.89 23.04 -0.10
C ALA A 239 -16.23 22.82 -0.86
N ALA A 240 -17.21 22.17 -0.25
CA ALA A 240 -18.54 21.89 -0.80
C ALA A 240 -19.36 23.17 -1.20
N LYS A 241 -18.81 24.36 -0.96
CA LYS A 241 -19.25 25.64 -1.55
C LYS A 241 -18.54 25.98 -2.86
N LEU A 242 -17.49 25.25 -3.24
CA LEU A 242 -16.75 25.49 -4.48
C LEU A 242 -17.45 24.81 -5.67
N THR A 243 -17.48 25.51 -6.80
CA THR A 243 -17.92 24.95 -8.08
C THR A 243 -16.96 23.79 -8.50
N LYS A 244 -17.42 22.93 -9.39
CA LYS A 244 -16.58 21.84 -9.96
C LYS A 244 -15.26 22.40 -10.56
N THR A 245 -15.32 23.58 -11.16
CA THR A 245 -14.16 24.28 -11.72
C THR A 245 -13.15 24.67 -10.64
N GLU A 246 -13.63 25.32 -9.57
CA GLU A 246 -12.76 25.74 -8.45
C GLU A 246 -12.13 24.55 -7.71
N ARG A 247 -12.84 23.42 -7.63
CA ARG A 247 -12.30 22.21 -7.02
C ARG A 247 -11.13 21.64 -7.83
N VAL A 248 -11.27 21.56 -9.16
CA VAL A 248 -10.18 21.12 -10.05
C VAL A 248 -9.00 22.10 -10.00
N GLU A 249 -9.28 23.42 -9.97
CA GLU A 249 -8.25 24.46 -9.84
C GLU A 249 -7.47 24.32 -8.53
N LYS A 250 -8.16 24.05 -7.42
CA LYS A 250 -7.54 23.84 -6.11
C LYS A 250 -6.68 22.59 -6.03
N VAL A 251 -7.10 21.49 -6.68
CA VAL A 251 -6.28 20.27 -6.81
C VAL A 251 -4.95 20.59 -7.53
N LEU A 252 -5.02 21.38 -8.62
CA LEU A 252 -3.83 21.78 -9.36
C LEU A 252 -2.93 22.72 -8.55
N GLN A 253 -3.51 23.65 -7.78
CA GLN A 253 -2.75 24.56 -6.91
C GLN A 253 -1.99 23.83 -5.80
N ASN A 254 -2.63 22.82 -5.20
CA ASN A 254 -2.07 22.07 -4.08
C ASN A 254 -1.14 20.92 -4.53
N SER A 255 -1.06 20.64 -5.83
CA SER A 255 -0.19 19.58 -6.34
C SER A 255 1.28 20.01 -6.36
N ILE A 256 2.14 19.22 -5.72
CA ILE A 256 3.58 19.42 -5.77
C ILE A 256 4.11 18.85 -7.09
N GLY A 257 4.37 19.74 -8.05
CA GLY A 257 4.89 19.36 -9.36
C GLY A 257 3.81 19.03 -10.39
N LYS A 258 4.05 17.98 -11.21
CA LYS A 258 3.19 17.59 -12.31
C LYS A 258 2.06 16.66 -11.83
N ILE A 259 0.81 16.97 -12.21
CA ILE A 259 -0.35 16.09 -11.99
C ILE A 259 -1.02 15.70 -13.31
N THR A 260 -1.45 14.46 -13.44
CA THR A 260 -2.13 13.92 -14.63
C THR A 260 -3.65 14.08 -14.54
N LYS A 261 -4.36 13.92 -15.68
CA LYS A 261 -5.83 13.92 -15.69
C LYS A 261 -6.43 12.80 -14.83
N SER A 262 -5.78 11.65 -14.81
CA SER A 262 -6.22 10.50 -14.00
C SER A 262 -6.15 10.82 -12.52
N GLU A 263 -5.04 11.38 -12.05
CA GLU A 263 -4.86 11.77 -10.65
C GLU A 263 -5.85 12.85 -10.21
N ILE A 264 -6.21 13.79 -11.11
CA ILE A 264 -7.26 14.77 -10.83
C ILE A 264 -8.63 14.07 -10.73
N ALA A 265 -8.92 13.12 -11.61
CA ALA A 265 -10.18 12.36 -11.57
C ALA A 265 -10.26 11.49 -10.30
N ASP A 266 -9.16 10.88 -9.89
CA ASP A 266 -9.07 10.11 -8.64
C ASP A 266 -9.31 11.00 -7.40
N THR A 267 -8.85 12.25 -7.45
CA THR A 267 -9.06 13.24 -6.36
C THR A 267 -10.49 13.79 -6.35
N CYS A 268 -11.13 13.88 -7.51
CA CYS A 268 -12.48 14.41 -7.67
C CYS A 268 -13.39 13.39 -8.40
N PRO A 269 -13.73 12.25 -7.81
CA PRO A 269 -14.43 11.16 -8.48
C PRO A 269 -15.87 11.48 -8.92
N ASP A 270 -16.47 12.53 -8.38
CA ASP A 270 -17.79 13.06 -8.76
C ASP A 270 -17.73 14.04 -9.94
N ILE A 271 -16.54 14.37 -10.45
CA ILE A 271 -16.36 15.26 -11.60
C ILE A 271 -16.02 14.42 -12.83
N SER A 272 -16.84 14.53 -13.87
CA SER A 272 -16.59 13.79 -15.12
C SER A 272 -15.28 14.22 -15.78
N ILE A 273 -14.61 13.29 -16.46
CA ILE A 273 -13.36 13.54 -17.21
C ILE A 273 -13.56 14.70 -18.22
N THR A 274 -14.70 14.76 -18.88
CA THR A 274 -15.03 15.85 -19.81
C THR A 274 -15.05 17.23 -19.13
N THR A 275 -15.54 17.29 -17.88
CA THR A 275 -15.52 18.53 -17.09
C THR A 275 -14.09 18.90 -16.71
N ILE A 276 -13.29 17.93 -16.28
CA ILE A 276 -11.87 18.12 -15.96
C ILE A 276 -11.12 18.67 -17.19
N GLU A 277 -11.31 18.08 -18.36
CA GLU A 277 -10.69 18.52 -19.61
C GLU A 277 -11.07 19.95 -19.99
N ARG A 278 -12.34 20.30 -19.82
CA ARG A 278 -12.81 21.66 -20.05
C ARG A 278 -12.13 22.67 -19.10
N VAL A 279 -12.00 22.33 -17.83
CA VAL A 279 -11.33 23.18 -16.83
C VAL A 279 -9.83 23.32 -17.15
N LEU A 280 -9.16 22.21 -17.44
CA LEU A 280 -7.74 22.21 -17.82
C LEU A 280 -7.50 23.08 -19.06
N SER A 281 -8.38 22.98 -20.07
CA SER A 281 -8.31 23.81 -21.28
C SER A 281 -8.48 25.30 -20.98
N ALA A 282 -9.39 25.65 -20.07
CA ALA A 282 -9.59 27.03 -19.65
C ALA A 282 -8.37 27.58 -18.88
N LEU A 283 -7.81 26.78 -17.96
CA LEU A 283 -6.63 27.17 -17.17
C LEU A 283 -5.36 27.28 -18.02
N LEU A 284 -5.21 26.44 -19.05
CA LEU A 284 -4.13 26.57 -20.04
C LEU A 284 -4.25 27.88 -20.84
N LYS A 285 -5.47 28.23 -21.29
CA LYS A 285 -5.72 29.49 -22.03
C LYS A 285 -5.43 30.74 -21.19
N THR A 286 -5.66 30.66 -19.89
CA THR A 286 -5.39 31.78 -18.96
C THR A 286 -3.95 31.78 -18.44
N GLY A 287 -3.11 30.82 -18.83
CA GLY A 287 -1.71 30.72 -18.39
C GLY A 287 -1.53 30.34 -16.91
N LYS A 288 -2.62 29.95 -16.20
CA LYS A 288 -2.53 29.52 -14.80
C LYS A 288 -1.83 28.18 -14.62
N ILE A 289 -1.86 27.33 -15.66
CA ILE A 289 -1.17 26.05 -15.68
C ILE A 289 -0.37 25.89 -16.97
N ARG A 290 0.65 25.03 -16.94
CA ARG A 290 1.36 24.60 -18.14
C ARG A 290 1.23 23.09 -18.32
N LYS A 291 1.26 22.64 -19.58
CA LYS A 291 1.31 21.22 -19.94
C LYS A 291 2.76 20.75 -19.88
N VAL A 292 3.00 19.57 -19.28
CA VAL A 292 4.33 18.96 -19.11
C VAL A 292 4.28 17.52 -19.60
N GLY A 293 5.23 17.14 -20.47
CA GLY A 293 5.27 15.82 -21.09
C GLY A 293 4.35 15.70 -22.30
N GLY A 294 4.34 14.51 -22.92
CA GLY A 294 3.56 14.21 -24.12
C GLY A 294 2.96 12.81 -24.11
N GLY A 295 1.97 12.56 -24.97
CA GLY A 295 1.30 11.27 -25.06
C GLY A 295 0.66 10.84 -23.74
N ARG A 296 0.87 9.57 -23.36
CA ARG A 296 0.30 8.98 -22.12
C ARG A 296 0.87 9.58 -20.83
N SER A 297 2.05 10.21 -20.87
CA SER A 297 2.71 10.86 -19.74
C SER A 297 2.39 12.35 -19.60
N THR A 298 1.39 12.85 -20.31
CA THR A 298 0.96 14.25 -20.22
C THR A 298 0.44 14.59 -18.82
N GLY A 299 1.00 15.64 -18.21
CA GLY A 299 0.49 16.21 -16.98
C GLY A 299 0.43 17.72 -17.02
N TYR A 300 -0.07 18.31 -15.95
CA TYR A 300 -0.30 19.74 -15.79
C TYR A 300 0.39 20.22 -14.53
N MET A 301 0.92 21.42 -14.56
CA MET A 301 1.62 22.02 -13.44
C MET A 301 1.07 23.43 -13.21
N TRP A 302 0.76 23.75 -11.97
CA TRP A 302 0.33 25.11 -11.57
C TRP A 302 1.49 26.10 -11.71
N MET A 303 1.19 27.27 -12.24
CA MET A 303 2.15 28.36 -12.37
C MET A 303 1.93 29.35 -11.23
N SER A 304 2.78 29.31 -10.18
CA SER A 304 2.75 30.34 -9.14
C SER A 304 3.24 31.68 -9.70
N HIS A 305 2.62 32.79 -9.31
CA HIS A 305 2.94 34.14 -9.78
C HIS A 305 4.39 34.59 -9.59
N ALA A 306 5.22 33.82 -8.86
CA ALA A 306 6.64 34.12 -8.68
C ALA A 306 7.54 33.79 -9.90
N ALA A 307 7.02 33.10 -10.93
CA ALA A 307 7.81 32.68 -12.10
C ALA A 307 7.55 33.51 -13.37
N ALA A 308 6.71 34.54 -13.30
CA ALA A 308 6.35 35.37 -14.45
C ALA A 308 7.22 36.64 -14.60
N GLN A 309 8.27 36.79 -13.79
CA GLN A 309 9.25 37.90 -13.89
C GLN A 309 10.68 37.32 -13.91
N LYS A 310 11.02 36.64 -14.99
CA LYS A 310 12.40 36.50 -15.46
C LYS A 310 12.40 36.30 -16.98
#